data_4a2af9a5bff3ea26e12e82c33457203f
#
_entry.id   4a2af9a5bff3ea26e12e82c33457203f
#
_cell.length_a   1.000
_cell.length_b   1.000
_cell.length_c   1.000
_cell.angle_alpha   90.00
_cell.angle_beta   90.00
_cell.angle_gamma   90.00
#
_symmetry.space_group_name_H-M   'P 1'
#
loop_
_entity.id
_entity.type
_entity.pdbx_description
1 polymer ?
#
loop_
_entity_poly.entity_id
_entity_poly.type
_entity_poly.pdbx_seq_one_letter_code
_entity_poly.pdbx_strand_id
1 'polypeptide(L)'
;MTRFRAATIVTLGLALATPIASGIGQPGFPPNDPDSWRVAGTAKILCSALFVSGRDSAEALAHVTPYFLGPKVDSITRFAIDRQRKLVRLTVADRIAREAQLYGDQGCIIHQPGRDSVFFTPVRVTTALTAASAMPWPMGDVLPSTPLPGEIDTVKLRAAVDAAFANPASFTAAFVVAYKGRIVAERYGSGANKEMQLESWSMGKSIVGTLIGILVQQGALKLEEPAPIPEWHKTPQDPRGKIRVIDLMRMSSGIRFSRGSPEDIPGYHDHDLGYTGAIDAFQFATTRPLQFEPNTFGRYRNSDPLALGMIIRDVVRKRGEEYLTWPQRALFDRIGIRRQVLETDPYGNFLLNGFDYGTARNWARLGMLYLNDGVWMGQRLLPEGWTKFVSTPAPAWKDSTYGAMVWVNARGVWPELPRDAFAFRGAGLQDVYVIPSRDLVIVRMGHFIGMQPGTADLRRANALLMEAIPARK
;
A
#
# COMPACT_ATOMS: atom_id res chain seq x y z
N MET A 1 48.44 -5.05 74.25
CA MET A 1 47.43 -4.08 73.75
C MET A 1 47.23 -4.28 72.26
N THR A 2 46.31 -5.18 71.89
CA THR A 2 46.13 -5.62 70.52
C THR A 2 44.75 -5.08 70.05
N ARG A 3 44.76 -4.20 69.04
CA ARG A 3 43.53 -3.61 68.46
C ARG A 3 43.06 -4.56 67.33
N PHE A 4 41.86 -5.10 67.48
CA PHE A 4 41.13 -5.76 66.44
C PHE A 4 40.49 -4.74 65.49
N ARG A 5 40.72 -4.86 64.20
CA ARG A 5 40.02 -4.14 63.13
C ARG A 5 38.88 -5.03 62.68
N ALA A 6 37.67 -4.52 62.75
CA ALA A 6 36.49 -5.14 62.18
C ALA A 6 36.49 -4.93 60.65
N ALA A 7 36.38 -6.02 59.89
CA ALA A 7 36.19 -5.99 58.46
C ALA A 7 34.69 -5.97 58.14
N THR A 8 34.23 -4.92 57.47
CA THR A 8 32.86 -4.82 56.99
C THR A 8 32.76 -5.60 55.66
N ILE A 9 32.00 -6.69 55.68
CA ILE A 9 31.66 -7.43 54.45
C ILE A 9 30.50 -6.73 53.78
N VAL A 10 30.76 -6.16 52.62
CA VAL A 10 29.72 -5.62 51.69
C VAL A 10 29.26 -6.79 50.84
N THR A 11 28.08 -7.31 51.13
CA THR A 11 27.39 -8.27 50.26
C THR A 11 26.80 -7.52 49.05
N LEU A 12 27.42 -7.66 47.87
CA LEU A 12 26.85 -7.27 46.60
C LEU A 12 25.73 -8.27 46.27
N GLY A 13 24.49 -7.84 46.40
CA GLY A 13 23.34 -8.57 45.88
C GLY A 13 23.33 -8.55 44.36
N LEU A 14 23.67 -9.67 43.73
CA LEU A 14 23.41 -9.90 42.29
C LEU A 14 21.90 -10.03 42.13
N ALA A 15 21.26 -8.99 41.63
CA ALA A 15 19.90 -9.10 41.11
C ALA A 15 19.94 -9.96 39.83
N LEU A 16 19.57 -11.23 39.97
CA LEU A 16 19.27 -12.10 38.85
C LEU A 16 18.04 -11.53 38.13
N ALA A 17 18.27 -10.86 37.02
CA ALA A 17 17.23 -10.54 36.06
C ALA A 17 16.65 -11.86 35.54
N THR A 18 15.49 -12.25 36.02
CA THR A 18 14.71 -13.33 35.43
C THR A 18 14.37 -12.96 33.99
N PRO A 19 14.65 -13.84 33.03
CA PRO A 19 14.20 -13.60 31.65
C PRO A 19 12.68 -13.53 31.68
N ILE A 20 12.15 -12.39 31.23
CA ILE A 20 10.70 -12.23 30.99
C ILE A 20 10.32 -13.32 29.99
N ALA A 21 9.49 -14.24 30.43
CA ALA A 21 8.98 -15.33 29.62
C ALA A 21 8.34 -14.75 28.37
N SER A 22 9.00 -14.99 27.24
CA SER A 22 8.45 -14.86 25.90
C SER A 22 7.28 -15.82 25.80
N GLY A 23 6.04 -15.32 25.73
CA GLY A 23 4.95 -16.19 25.38
C GLY A 23 3.62 -16.00 26.11
N ILE A 24 3.23 -14.76 26.37
CA ILE A 24 1.80 -14.50 26.57
C ILE A 24 1.31 -13.88 25.27
N GLY A 25 0.80 -14.72 24.36
CA GLY A 25 0.02 -14.26 23.22
C GLY A 25 -1.12 -13.39 23.74
N GLN A 26 -1.25 -12.16 23.27
CA GLN A 26 -2.42 -11.35 23.58
C GLN A 26 -3.67 -12.15 23.17
N PRO A 27 -4.75 -12.16 23.97
CA PRO A 27 -5.98 -12.84 23.60
C PRO A 27 -6.45 -12.38 22.22
N GLY A 28 -6.66 -13.31 21.27
CA GLY A 28 -7.14 -13.03 19.92
C GLY A 28 -6.06 -12.97 18.83
N PHE A 29 -4.76 -13.04 19.14
CA PHE A 29 -3.72 -13.13 18.11
C PHE A 29 -3.28 -14.59 17.92
N PRO A 30 -3.11 -15.04 16.66
CA PRO A 30 -2.58 -16.38 16.37
C PRO A 30 -1.18 -16.53 16.97
N PRO A 31 -0.75 -17.76 17.30
CA PRO A 31 0.60 -18.02 17.75
C PRO A 31 1.61 -17.48 16.74
N ASN A 32 2.79 -17.09 17.21
CA ASN A 32 3.87 -16.56 16.40
C ASN A 32 4.36 -17.65 15.41
N ASP A 33 3.81 -17.64 14.19
CA ASP A 33 4.11 -18.60 13.12
C ASP A 33 4.28 -17.87 11.78
N PRO A 34 5.45 -17.23 11.57
CA PRO A 34 5.73 -16.48 10.34
C PRO A 34 5.63 -17.32 9.07
N ASP A 35 5.96 -18.61 9.11
CA ASP A 35 5.85 -19.49 7.95
C ASP A 35 4.38 -19.72 7.57
N SER A 36 3.50 -19.91 8.57
CA SER A 36 2.05 -20.00 8.32
C SER A 36 1.50 -18.70 7.71
N TRP A 37 1.95 -17.53 8.16
CA TRP A 37 1.51 -16.26 7.59
C TRP A 37 1.96 -16.07 6.15
N ARG A 38 3.19 -16.49 5.81
CA ARG A 38 3.72 -16.46 4.43
C ARG A 38 2.95 -17.38 3.49
N VAL A 39 2.61 -18.59 3.95
CA VAL A 39 1.74 -19.51 3.18
C VAL A 39 0.35 -18.89 2.98
N ALA A 40 -0.21 -18.25 4.00
CA ALA A 40 -1.49 -17.55 3.91
C ALA A 40 -1.44 -16.39 2.92
N GLY A 41 -0.36 -15.58 2.97
CA GLY A 41 -0.14 -14.50 2.01
C GLY A 41 -0.04 -14.99 0.58
N THR A 42 0.66 -16.10 0.36
CA THR A 42 0.77 -16.74 -0.96
C THR A 42 -0.60 -17.22 -1.45
N ALA A 43 -1.39 -17.88 -0.60
CA ALA A 43 -2.76 -18.29 -0.96
C ALA A 43 -3.63 -17.07 -1.33
N LYS A 44 -3.52 -15.97 -0.58
CA LYS A 44 -4.25 -14.73 -0.83
C LYS A 44 -3.90 -14.11 -2.17
N ILE A 45 -2.63 -13.87 -2.46
CA ILE A 45 -2.25 -13.22 -3.72
C ILE A 45 -2.51 -14.11 -4.94
N LEU A 46 -2.42 -15.44 -4.81
CA LEU A 46 -2.86 -16.36 -5.85
C LEU A 46 -4.38 -16.29 -6.07
N CYS A 47 -5.17 -16.28 -5.00
CA CYS A 47 -6.62 -16.11 -5.09
C CYS A 47 -6.96 -14.80 -5.83
N SER A 48 -6.31 -13.70 -5.50
CA SER A 48 -6.55 -12.40 -6.13
C SER A 48 -6.07 -12.36 -7.58
N ALA A 49 -4.92 -12.95 -7.89
CA ALA A 49 -4.45 -13.07 -9.27
C ALA A 49 -5.44 -13.84 -10.15
N LEU A 50 -6.02 -14.93 -9.62
CA LEU A 50 -6.99 -15.75 -10.37
C LEU A 50 -8.37 -15.10 -10.48
N PHE A 51 -8.92 -14.62 -9.35
CA PHE A 51 -10.34 -14.27 -9.27
C PHE A 51 -10.62 -12.77 -9.29
N VAL A 52 -9.64 -11.93 -9.01
CA VAL A 52 -9.74 -10.47 -9.15
C VAL A 52 -9.13 -10.01 -10.47
N SER A 53 -7.90 -10.45 -10.78
CA SER A 53 -7.16 -10.06 -11.99
C SER A 53 -7.52 -10.91 -13.21
N GLY A 54 -8.03 -12.14 -13.03
CA GLY A 54 -8.36 -13.06 -14.12
C GLY A 54 -7.13 -13.68 -14.80
N ARG A 55 -6.00 -13.79 -14.09
CA ARG A 55 -4.73 -14.32 -14.60
C ARG A 55 -4.76 -15.85 -14.74
N ASP A 56 -3.89 -16.37 -15.58
CA ASP A 56 -3.65 -17.82 -15.68
C ASP A 56 -3.05 -18.38 -14.39
N SER A 57 -3.46 -19.60 -14.00
CA SER A 57 -3.06 -20.18 -12.72
C SER A 57 -1.59 -20.58 -12.65
N ALA A 58 -1.02 -21.10 -13.74
CA ALA A 58 0.39 -21.50 -13.77
C ALA A 58 1.30 -20.26 -13.81
N GLU A 59 0.92 -19.27 -14.61
CA GLU A 59 1.60 -17.98 -14.69
C GLU A 59 1.55 -17.26 -13.34
N ALA A 60 0.38 -17.17 -12.71
CA ALA A 60 0.21 -16.54 -11.42
C ALA A 60 1.05 -17.23 -10.34
N LEU A 61 1.03 -18.59 -10.30
CA LEU A 61 1.84 -19.35 -9.36
C LEU A 61 3.33 -19.02 -9.51
N ALA A 62 3.83 -18.98 -10.74
CA ALA A 62 5.24 -18.67 -11.00
C ALA A 62 5.63 -17.24 -10.59
N HIS A 63 4.74 -16.27 -10.78
CA HIS A 63 5.06 -14.86 -10.64
C HIS A 63 4.74 -14.25 -9.28
N VAL A 64 3.84 -14.83 -8.48
CA VAL A 64 3.44 -14.25 -7.19
C VAL A 64 3.96 -15.02 -5.97
N THR A 65 4.12 -16.35 -6.06
CA THR A 65 4.59 -17.15 -4.93
C THR A 65 5.94 -16.72 -4.36
N PRO A 66 6.93 -16.28 -5.18
CA PRO A 66 8.22 -15.87 -4.68
C PRO A 66 8.19 -14.67 -3.72
N TYR A 67 7.14 -13.88 -3.72
CA TYR A 67 7.03 -12.73 -2.82
C TYR A 67 7.06 -13.12 -1.34
N PHE A 68 6.28 -14.11 -0.93
CA PHE A 68 6.22 -14.56 0.47
C PHE A 68 7.09 -15.79 0.74
N LEU A 69 7.09 -16.75 -0.17
CA LEU A 69 7.78 -18.02 0.06
C LEU A 69 9.26 -17.95 -0.29
N GLY A 70 9.66 -17.07 -1.23
CA GLY A 70 11.05 -17.01 -1.69
C GLY A 70 11.55 -18.39 -2.12
N PRO A 71 12.73 -18.85 -1.65
CA PRO A 71 13.28 -20.17 -1.98
C PRO A 71 12.44 -21.35 -1.50
N LYS A 72 11.48 -21.13 -0.57
CA LYS A 72 10.59 -22.18 -0.07
C LYS A 72 9.44 -22.51 -1.04
N VAL A 73 9.37 -21.86 -2.21
CA VAL A 73 8.34 -22.15 -3.22
C VAL A 73 8.30 -23.62 -3.61
N ASP A 74 9.47 -24.27 -3.70
CA ASP A 74 9.61 -25.69 -4.03
C ASP A 74 9.08 -26.63 -2.93
N SER A 75 8.83 -26.12 -1.73
CA SER A 75 8.25 -26.88 -0.62
C SER A 75 6.71 -26.94 -0.65
N ILE A 76 6.07 -26.33 -1.65
CA ILE A 76 4.63 -26.47 -1.87
C ILE A 76 4.34 -27.91 -2.28
N THR A 77 3.69 -28.65 -1.38
CA THR A 77 3.39 -30.07 -1.59
C THR A 77 2.00 -30.31 -2.14
N ARG A 78 1.06 -29.39 -1.89
CA ARG A 78 -0.30 -29.43 -2.43
C ARG A 78 -0.78 -28.03 -2.76
N PHE A 79 -1.43 -27.95 -3.92
CA PHE A 79 -2.09 -26.75 -4.41
C PHE A 79 -3.46 -27.11 -4.93
N ALA A 80 -4.50 -26.48 -4.43
CA ALA A 80 -5.88 -26.71 -4.85
C ALA A 80 -6.59 -25.38 -5.14
N ILE A 81 -7.29 -25.34 -6.27
CA ILE A 81 -8.18 -24.25 -6.67
C ILE A 81 -9.60 -24.81 -6.74
N ASP A 82 -10.47 -24.31 -5.87
CA ASP A 82 -11.91 -24.52 -5.98
C ASP A 82 -12.52 -23.33 -6.75
N ARG A 83 -12.80 -23.53 -8.04
CA ARG A 83 -13.35 -22.47 -8.89
C ARG A 83 -14.80 -22.13 -8.57
N GLN A 84 -15.57 -23.08 -8.04
CA GLN A 84 -16.96 -22.83 -7.65
C GLN A 84 -17.02 -21.95 -6.40
N ARG A 85 -16.23 -22.25 -5.38
CA ARG A 85 -16.11 -21.45 -4.15
C ARG A 85 -15.21 -20.24 -4.33
N LYS A 86 -14.44 -20.17 -5.42
CA LYS A 86 -13.37 -19.17 -5.65
C LYS A 86 -12.35 -19.16 -4.51
N LEU A 87 -11.87 -20.34 -4.14
CA LEU A 87 -10.96 -20.57 -3.03
C LEU A 87 -9.65 -21.16 -3.53
N VAL A 88 -8.54 -20.68 -2.97
CA VAL A 88 -7.20 -21.22 -3.17
C VAL A 88 -6.69 -21.76 -1.84
N ARG A 89 -6.21 -23.01 -1.85
CA ARG A 89 -5.58 -23.66 -0.69
C ARG A 89 -4.18 -24.12 -1.04
N LEU A 90 -3.23 -23.78 -0.20
CA LEU A 90 -1.83 -24.20 -0.29
C LEU A 90 -1.45 -25.02 0.93
N THR A 91 -0.64 -26.07 0.69
CA THR A 91 0.03 -26.82 1.75
C THR A 91 1.53 -26.81 1.46
N VAL A 92 2.32 -26.49 2.46
CA VAL A 92 3.79 -26.43 2.38
C VAL A 92 4.35 -27.50 3.31
N ALA A 93 5.29 -28.32 2.78
CA ALA A 93 5.97 -29.40 3.49
C ALA A 93 5.00 -30.35 4.23
N ASP A 94 3.82 -30.60 3.66
CA ASP A 94 2.71 -31.40 4.23
C ASP A 94 2.28 -31.05 5.66
N ARG A 95 2.71 -29.87 6.14
CA ARG A 95 2.52 -29.45 7.53
C ARG A 95 1.68 -28.20 7.69
N ILE A 96 1.94 -27.17 6.87
CA ILE A 96 1.25 -25.88 6.97
C ILE A 96 0.26 -25.75 5.83
N ALA A 97 -1.02 -25.76 6.15
CA ALA A 97 -2.10 -25.55 5.17
C ALA A 97 -2.80 -24.22 5.45
N ARG A 98 -2.90 -23.36 4.43
CA ARG A 98 -3.62 -22.09 4.52
C ARG A 98 -4.44 -21.85 3.26
N GLU A 99 -5.48 -21.07 3.41
CA GLU A 99 -6.40 -20.79 2.32
C GLU A 99 -6.88 -19.33 2.31
N ALA A 100 -7.28 -18.90 1.12
CA ALA A 100 -7.94 -17.62 0.90
C ALA A 100 -9.09 -17.80 -0.09
N GLN A 101 -10.17 -17.06 0.12
CA GLN A 101 -11.38 -17.12 -0.69
C GLN A 101 -11.80 -15.73 -1.13
N LEU A 102 -12.38 -15.62 -2.35
CA LEU A 102 -12.96 -14.38 -2.84
C LEU A 102 -14.32 -14.12 -2.17
N TYR A 103 -14.47 -12.95 -1.57
CA TYR A 103 -15.70 -12.44 -0.97
C TYR A 103 -16.23 -11.23 -1.75
N GLY A 104 -16.62 -11.48 -3.00
CA GLY A 104 -17.19 -10.45 -3.87
C GLY A 104 -16.25 -9.26 -4.08
N ASP A 105 -16.79 -8.07 -3.84
CA ASP A 105 -16.05 -6.82 -4.07
C ASP A 105 -15.04 -6.47 -2.95
N GLN A 106 -15.02 -7.24 -1.84
CA GLN A 106 -13.99 -7.15 -0.80
C GLN A 106 -12.76 -7.99 -1.08
N GLY A 107 -12.70 -8.60 -2.27
CA GLY A 107 -11.54 -9.34 -2.76
C GLY A 107 -11.28 -10.66 -2.04
N CYS A 108 -10.05 -11.15 -2.14
CA CYS A 108 -9.64 -12.41 -1.52
C CYS A 108 -9.24 -12.20 -0.06
N ILE A 109 -9.82 -12.99 0.82
CA ILE A 109 -9.63 -12.89 2.27
C ILE A 109 -9.07 -14.20 2.80
N ILE A 110 -8.03 -14.10 3.64
CA ILE A 110 -7.42 -15.25 4.31
C ILE A 110 -8.35 -15.72 5.44
N HIS A 111 -8.65 -16.98 5.48
CA HIS A 111 -9.37 -17.57 6.60
C HIS A 111 -8.47 -17.72 7.83
N GLN A 112 -9.03 -17.51 9.01
CA GLN A 112 -8.36 -17.89 10.24
C GLN A 112 -8.22 -19.42 10.30
N PRO A 113 -7.16 -19.96 10.91
CA PRO A 113 -7.04 -21.39 11.11
C PRO A 113 -8.29 -21.97 11.79
N GLY A 114 -8.85 -23.05 11.21
CA GLY A 114 -10.05 -23.70 11.73
C GLY A 114 -11.38 -23.02 11.43
N ARG A 115 -11.40 -21.99 10.59
CA ARG A 115 -12.62 -21.34 10.08
C ARG A 115 -12.61 -21.32 8.56
N ASP A 116 -13.81 -21.28 7.98
CA ASP A 116 -14.05 -21.20 6.53
C ASP A 116 -14.90 -19.98 6.14
N SER A 117 -14.93 -18.97 7.01
CA SER A 117 -15.77 -17.78 6.85
C SER A 117 -15.11 -16.55 7.46
N VAL A 118 -15.66 -15.37 7.16
CA VAL A 118 -15.27 -14.06 7.67
C VAL A 118 -16.21 -13.60 8.79
N PHE A 119 -15.85 -12.54 9.52
CA PHE A 119 -16.59 -12.00 10.68
C PHE A 119 -17.47 -10.80 10.33
N PHE A 120 -17.66 -10.53 9.04
CA PHE A 120 -18.53 -9.44 8.57
C PHE A 120 -19.39 -9.93 7.41
N THR A 121 -20.40 -9.17 7.06
CA THR A 121 -21.20 -9.44 5.87
C THR A 121 -20.61 -8.69 4.67
N PRO A 122 -20.13 -9.40 3.64
CA PRO A 122 -19.67 -8.79 2.41
C PRO A 122 -20.75 -7.94 1.75
N VAL A 123 -20.38 -6.77 1.22
CA VAL A 123 -21.31 -5.86 0.56
C VAL A 123 -20.95 -5.72 -0.92
N ARG A 124 -21.95 -5.52 -1.76
CA ARG A 124 -21.73 -5.17 -3.16
C ARG A 124 -21.33 -3.71 -3.29
N VAL A 125 -20.24 -3.46 -4.01
CA VAL A 125 -19.78 -2.12 -4.36
C VAL A 125 -20.25 -1.79 -5.78
N THR A 126 -21.09 -0.79 -5.90
CA THR A 126 -21.63 -0.35 -7.19
C THR A 126 -21.14 1.06 -7.51
N THR A 127 -20.81 1.28 -8.78
CA THR A 127 -20.51 2.62 -9.29
C THR A 127 -21.78 3.33 -9.76
N ALA A 128 -21.85 4.64 -9.55
CA ALA A 128 -22.88 5.49 -10.12
C ALA A 128 -22.57 5.94 -11.56
N LEU A 129 -21.39 5.61 -12.08
CA LEU A 129 -20.94 6.03 -13.39
C LEU A 129 -21.46 5.11 -14.50
N THR A 130 -21.74 5.68 -15.67
CA THR A 130 -21.99 4.93 -16.90
C THR A 130 -20.76 4.18 -17.37
N ALA A 131 -20.90 3.26 -18.34
CA ALA A 131 -19.78 2.45 -18.85
C ALA A 131 -18.60 3.33 -19.31
N ALA A 132 -17.38 2.92 -18.96
CA ALA A 132 -16.18 3.70 -19.28
C ALA A 132 -15.97 3.86 -20.80
N SER A 133 -16.39 2.86 -21.60
CA SER A 133 -16.35 2.89 -23.07
C SER A 133 -17.31 3.89 -23.72
N ALA A 134 -18.27 4.44 -22.95
CA ALA A 134 -19.23 5.44 -23.44
C ALA A 134 -18.86 6.88 -23.06
N MET A 135 -17.79 7.06 -22.28
CA MET A 135 -17.42 8.37 -21.75
C MET A 135 -16.00 8.78 -22.19
N PRO A 136 -15.78 10.09 -22.48
CA PRO A 136 -14.42 10.59 -22.74
C PRO A 136 -13.50 10.46 -21.53
N TRP A 137 -12.21 10.26 -21.80
CA TRP A 137 -11.16 10.43 -20.81
C TRP A 137 -11.15 11.88 -20.26
N PRO A 138 -10.98 12.12 -18.94
CA PRO A 138 -10.61 11.16 -17.92
C PRO A 138 -11.79 10.53 -17.17
N MET A 139 -13.02 10.93 -17.38
CA MET A 139 -14.19 10.33 -16.70
C MET A 139 -14.59 8.97 -17.30
N GLY A 140 -14.18 8.67 -18.50
CA GLY A 140 -14.28 7.37 -19.16
C GLY A 140 -12.96 6.96 -19.81
N ASP A 141 -13.03 6.03 -20.75
CA ASP A 141 -11.87 5.42 -21.39
C ASP A 141 -11.74 5.75 -22.89
N VAL A 142 -12.63 6.57 -23.42
CA VAL A 142 -12.56 7.04 -24.83
C VAL A 142 -11.49 8.12 -24.92
N LEU A 143 -10.37 7.78 -25.56
CA LEU A 143 -9.26 8.72 -25.77
C LEU A 143 -9.60 9.68 -26.92
N PRO A 144 -9.14 10.95 -26.86
CA PRO A 144 -9.35 11.89 -27.94
C PRO A 144 -8.59 11.45 -29.22
N SER A 145 -9.23 11.60 -30.38
CA SER A 145 -8.65 11.30 -31.69
C SER A 145 -7.74 12.39 -32.23
N THR A 146 -7.68 13.55 -31.56
CA THR A 146 -6.81 14.66 -31.95
C THR A 146 -5.32 14.28 -31.92
N PRO A 147 -4.45 14.87 -32.77
CA PRO A 147 -3.01 14.65 -32.70
C PRO A 147 -2.43 14.90 -31.32
N LEU A 148 -1.30 14.29 -31.01
CA LEU A 148 -0.56 14.56 -29.77
C LEU A 148 -0.12 16.04 -29.72
N PRO A 149 0.04 16.63 -28.53
CA PRO A 149 0.59 17.98 -28.38
C PRO A 149 1.91 18.12 -29.15
N GLY A 150 2.01 19.20 -29.94
CA GLY A 150 3.12 19.38 -30.88
C GLY A 150 4.51 19.55 -30.25
N GLU A 151 4.53 19.88 -28.96
CA GLU A 151 5.76 19.98 -28.16
C GLU A 151 6.35 18.62 -27.74
N ILE A 152 5.65 17.52 -27.93
CA ILE A 152 6.12 16.17 -27.61
C ILE A 152 7.01 15.63 -28.74
N ASP A 153 8.24 15.24 -28.41
CA ASP A 153 9.06 14.41 -29.29
C ASP A 153 8.49 12.98 -29.34
N THR A 154 7.72 12.69 -30.40
CA THR A 154 7.05 11.39 -30.54
C THR A 154 7.99 10.23 -30.83
N VAL A 155 9.21 10.49 -31.32
CA VAL A 155 10.24 9.46 -31.51
C VAL A 155 10.77 9.00 -30.15
N LYS A 156 11.16 9.95 -29.32
CA LYS A 156 11.62 9.66 -27.94
C LYS A 156 10.51 9.08 -27.06
N LEU A 157 9.26 9.55 -27.24
CA LEU A 157 8.12 8.97 -26.52
C LEU A 157 7.94 7.49 -26.86
N ARG A 158 8.01 7.10 -28.12
CA ARG A 158 7.98 5.69 -28.54
C ARG A 158 9.15 4.91 -27.96
N ALA A 159 10.37 5.45 -28.05
CA ALA A 159 11.56 4.83 -27.49
C ALA A 159 11.45 4.62 -25.96
N ALA A 160 10.80 5.54 -25.24
CA ALA A 160 10.54 5.39 -23.81
C ALA A 160 9.59 4.21 -23.52
N VAL A 161 8.50 4.09 -24.30
CA VAL A 161 7.59 2.95 -24.18
C VAL A 161 8.30 1.64 -24.52
N ASP A 162 9.14 1.61 -25.57
CA ASP A 162 9.92 0.43 -25.93
C ASP A 162 10.90 0.04 -24.82
N ALA A 163 11.54 1.02 -24.19
CA ALA A 163 12.45 0.80 -23.07
C ALA A 163 11.75 0.16 -21.85
N ALA A 164 10.50 0.56 -21.55
CA ALA A 164 9.74 0.00 -20.43
C ALA A 164 9.41 -1.50 -20.59
N PHE A 165 9.49 -2.03 -21.83
CA PHE A 165 9.23 -3.43 -22.17
C PHE A 165 10.44 -4.12 -22.81
N ALA A 166 11.64 -3.52 -22.74
CA ALA A 166 12.81 -4.02 -23.46
C ALA A 166 13.26 -5.40 -22.96
N ASN A 167 13.19 -5.64 -21.67
CA ASN A 167 13.54 -6.93 -21.08
C ASN A 167 12.28 -7.72 -20.71
N PRO A 168 11.97 -8.85 -21.36
CA PRO A 168 10.82 -9.68 -20.98
C PRO A 168 10.82 -10.12 -19.53
N ALA A 169 12.00 -10.31 -18.92
CA ALA A 169 12.15 -10.69 -17.52
C ALA A 169 11.76 -9.56 -16.54
N SER A 170 11.52 -8.34 -17.04
CA SER A 170 10.97 -7.23 -16.22
C SER A 170 9.49 -7.41 -15.92
N PHE A 171 8.80 -8.33 -16.59
CA PHE A 171 7.37 -8.62 -16.41
C PHE A 171 6.51 -7.36 -16.29
N THR A 172 6.81 -6.35 -17.14
CA THR A 172 6.01 -5.13 -17.21
C THR A 172 4.63 -5.46 -17.80
N ALA A 173 3.59 -5.31 -16.99
CA ALA A 173 2.21 -5.60 -17.36
C ALA A 173 1.52 -4.39 -18.02
N ALA A 174 1.82 -3.18 -17.54
CA ALA A 174 1.26 -1.95 -18.09
C ALA A 174 2.24 -0.78 -17.93
N PHE A 175 2.26 0.09 -18.95
CA PHE A 175 2.97 1.37 -18.93
C PHE A 175 2.05 2.44 -19.52
N VAL A 176 1.72 3.49 -18.75
CA VAL A 176 0.80 4.55 -19.13
C VAL A 176 1.45 5.90 -18.86
N VAL A 177 1.41 6.79 -19.82
CA VAL A 177 1.94 8.16 -19.72
C VAL A 177 0.80 9.15 -19.96
N ALA A 178 0.52 9.98 -18.95
CA ALA A 178 -0.47 11.06 -19.06
C ALA A 178 0.23 12.42 -18.95
N TYR A 179 0.06 13.25 -19.98
CA TYR A 179 0.62 14.59 -20.06
C TYR A 179 -0.50 15.61 -20.25
N LYS A 180 -0.50 16.68 -19.44
CA LYS A 180 -1.55 17.72 -19.45
C LYS A 180 -2.97 17.12 -19.40
N GLY A 181 -3.17 16.12 -18.55
CA GLY A 181 -4.46 15.46 -18.37
C GLY A 181 -4.86 14.45 -19.46
N ARG A 182 -4.03 14.24 -20.49
CA ARG A 182 -4.29 13.33 -21.61
C ARG A 182 -3.35 12.15 -21.59
N ILE A 183 -3.85 10.92 -21.81
CA ILE A 183 -2.99 9.76 -22.11
C ILE A 183 -2.33 10.01 -23.47
N VAL A 184 -0.99 10.10 -23.48
CA VAL A 184 -0.16 10.32 -24.68
C VAL A 184 0.55 9.05 -25.13
N ALA A 185 0.70 8.07 -24.24
CA ALA A 185 1.18 6.74 -24.60
C ALA A 185 0.63 5.72 -23.59
N GLU A 186 0.31 4.53 -24.06
CA GLU A 186 0.01 3.37 -23.23
C GLU A 186 0.38 2.08 -23.98
N ARG A 187 0.88 1.11 -23.23
CA ARG A 187 1.15 -0.24 -23.68
C ARG A 187 0.91 -1.25 -22.58
N TYR A 188 0.44 -2.42 -22.95
CA TYR A 188 0.19 -3.54 -22.05
C TYR A 188 1.07 -4.73 -22.47
N GLY A 189 1.62 -5.42 -21.47
CA GLY A 189 2.46 -6.61 -21.67
C GLY A 189 1.62 -7.85 -22.04
N SER A 190 2.32 -8.95 -22.29
CA SER A 190 1.67 -10.23 -22.60
C SER A 190 0.71 -10.64 -21.49
N GLY A 191 -0.53 -10.98 -21.86
CA GLY A 191 -1.58 -11.37 -20.93
C GLY A 191 -2.25 -10.23 -20.17
N ALA A 192 -1.77 -8.99 -20.28
CA ALA A 192 -2.40 -7.82 -19.65
C ALA A 192 -3.20 -6.98 -20.64
N ASN A 193 -4.15 -6.21 -20.13
CA ASN A 193 -4.95 -5.26 -20.90
C ASN A 193 -5.39 -4.09 -20.02
N LYS A 194 -6.06 -3.10 -20.62
CA LYS A 194 -6.47 -1.87 -19.93
C LYS A 194 -7.55 -2.06 -18.86
N GLU A 195 -8.29 -3.15 -18.89
CA GLU A 195 -9.34 -3.49 -17.92
C GLU A 195 -8.83 -4.34 -16.75
N MET A 196 -7.62 -4.93 -16.86
CA MET A 196 -7.09 -5.83 -15.85
C MET A 196 -6.83 -5.12 -14.54
N GLN A 197 -7.39 -5.67 -13.46
CA GLN A 197 -7.15 -5.22 -12.09
C GLN A 197 -5.82 -5.84 -11.62
N LEU A 198 -4.75 -5.05 -11.65
CA LEU A 198 -3.41 -5.49 -11.25
C LEU A 198 -3.15 -5.20 -9.78
N GLU A 199 -2.36 -6.04 -9.15
CA GLU A 199 -1.91 -5.81 -7.77
C GLU A 199 -1.08 -4.52 -7.69
N SER A 200 -1.38 -3.67 -6.72
CA SER A 200 -0.70 -2.39 -6.54
C SER A 200 0.27 -2.37 -5.36
N TRP A 201 0.17 -3.36 -4.48
CA TRP A 201 0.98 -3.42 -3.27
C TRP A 201 0.90 -2.10 -2.50
N SER A 202 2.03 -1.60 -2.05
CA SER A 202 2.07 -0.41 -1.18
C SER A 202 1.61 0.90 -1.83
N MET A 203 1.26 0.93 -3.13
CA MET A 203 0.56 2.09 -3.70
C MET A 203 -0.78 2.38 -2.99
N GLY A 204 -1.42 1.35 -2.40
CA GLY A 204 -2.63 1.50 -1.58
C GLY A 204 -2.50 2.50 -0.43
N LYS A 205 -1.30 2.74 0.07
CA LYS A 205 -1.05 3.76 1.09
C LYS A 205 -1.40 5.16 0.59
N SER A 206 -1.19 5.43 -0.70
CA SER A 206 -1.60 6.72 -1.29
C SER A 206 -3.12 6.84 -1.42
N ILE A 207 -3.84 5.72 -1.55
CA ILE A 207 -5.33 5.72 -1.44
C ILE A 207 -5.74 6.12 -0.02
N VAL A 208 -5.11 5.53 1.03
CA VAL A 208 -5.36 5.95 2.43
C VAL A 208 -5.12 7.45 2.59
N GLY A 209 -3.99 7.94 2.10
CA GLY A 209 -3.66 9.37 2.13
C GLY A 209 -4.73 10.23 1.45
N THR A 210 -5.23 9.79 0.29
CA THR A 210 -6.28 10.48 -0.44
C THR A 210 -7.60 10.49 0.35
N LEU A 211 -8.00 9.36 0.93
CA LEU A 211 -9.23 9.26 1.72
C LEU A 211 -9.17 10.13 2.99
N ILE A 212 -8.01 10.20 3.66
CA ILE A 212 -7.78 11.15 4.77
C ILE A 212 -7.88 12.59 4.25
N GLY A 213 -7.29 12.90 3.10
CA GLY A 213 -7.40 14.22 2.48
C GLY A 213 -8.84 14.65 2.20
N ILE A 214 -9.68 13.71 1.74
CA ILE A 214 -11.13 13.96 1.55
C ILE A 214 -11.81 14.27 2.88
N LEU A 215 -11.52 13.53 3.95
CA LEU A 215 -12.10 13.79 5.26
C LEU A 215 -11.63 15.13 5.86
N VAL A 216 -10.37 15.52 5.59
CA VAL A 216 -9.86 16.85 5.96
C VAL A 216 -10.56 17.95 5.16
N GLN A 217 -10.71 17.79 3.84
CA GLN A 217 -11.45 18.73 2.98
C GLN A 217 -12.90 18.92 3.42
N GLN A 218 -13.50 17.87 3.94
CA GLN A 218 -14.86 17.89 4.49
C GLN A 218 -14.96 18.44 5.92
N GLY A 219 -13.84 18.84 6.54
CA GLY A 219 -13.79 19.32 7.92
C GLY A 219 -14.03 18.25 8.99
N ALA A 220 -13.97 16.96 8.62
CA ALA A 220 -14.18 15.85 9.54
C ALA A 220 -12.95 15.44 10.33
N LEU A 221 -11.78 15.81 9.84
CA LEU A 221 -10.49 15.56 10.47
C LEU A 221 -9.59 16.79 10.34
N LYS A 222 -8.67 16.94 11.28
CA LYS A 222 -7.58 17.90 11.21
C LYS A 222 -6.25 17.16 11.38
N LEU A 223 -5.27 17.48 10.55
CA LEU A 223 -4.00 16.75 10.53
C LEU A 223 -3.20 16.93 11.82
N GLU A 224 -3.23 18.13 12.40
CA GLU A 224 -2.42 18.49 13.59
C GLU A 224 -3.09 18.09 14.92
N GLU A 225 -4.34 17.61 14.89
CA GLU A 225 -5.01 17.15 16.10
C GLU A 225 -4.59 15.70 16.45
N PRO A 226 -4.65 15.33 17.75
CA PRO A 226 -4.46 13.95 18.17
C PRO A 226 -5.34 13.00 17.37
N ALA A 227 -4.76 11.87 16.97
CA ALA A 227 -5.47 10.86 16.20
C ALA A 227 -6.67 10.35 17.01
N PRO A 228 -7.90 10.36 16.44
CA PRO A 228 -9.12 10.02 17.17
C PRO A 228 -9.29 8.50 17.31
N ILE A 229 -8.29 7.83 17.90
CA ILE A 229 -8.30 6.40 18.17
C ILE A 229 -8.66 6.20 19.65
N PRO A 230 -9.86 5.66 19.96
CA PRO A 230 -10.37 5.64 21.32
C PRO A 230 -9.45 4.96 22.32
N GLU A 231 -8.73 3.90 21.90
CA GLU A 231 -7.80 3.15 22.74
C GLU A 231 -6.67 4.00 23.30
N TRP A 232 -6.24 5.03 22.55
CA TRP A 232 -5.11 5.90 22.92
C TRP A 232 -5.50 7.00 23.91
N HIS A 233 -6.80 7.18 24.13
CA HIS A 233 -7.36 8.23 25.00
C HIS A 233 -8.10 7.66 26.24
N LYS A 234 -8.05 6.33 26.45
CA LYS A 234 -8.68 5.70 27.63
C LYS A 234 -7.99 6.10 28.93
N THR A 235 -6.68 6.30 28.87
CA THR A 235 -5.86 6.66 30.01
C THR A 235 -5.11 7.94 29.68
N PRO A 236 -5.23 9.02 30.47
CA PRO A 236 -4.54 10.30 30.20
C PRO A 236 -3.02 10.18 30.09
N GLN A 237 -2.44 9.15 30.71
CA GLN A 237 -1.00 8.88 30.69
C GLN A 237 -0.54 8.05 29.51
N ASP A 238 -1.45 7.56 28.64
CA ASP A 238 -1.05 6.79 27.46
C ASP A 238 -0.27 7.69 26.49
N PRO A 239 1.02 7.40 26.25
CA PRO A 239 1.85 8.28 25.40
C PRO A 239 1.36 8.30 23.94
N ARG A 240 0.60 7.29 23.50
CA ARG A 240 0.01 7.24 22.16
C ARG A 240 -1.06 8.31 21.93
N GLY A 241 -1.65 8.85 22.99
CA GLY A 241 -2.59 9.97 22.93
C GLY A 241 -1.98 11.26 22.32
N LYS A 242 -0.64 11.34 22.25
CA LYS A 242 0.08 12.46 21.62
C LYS A 242 0.25 12.27 20.09
N ILE A 243 0.01 11.08 19.55
CA ILE A 243 0.15 10.81 18.12
C ILE A 243 -0.93 11.60 17.38
N ARG A 244 -0.53 12.43 16.42
CA ARG A 244 -1.42 13.21 15.58
C ARG A 244 -1.73 12.46 14.27
N VAL A 245 -2.79 12.84 13.59
CA VAL A 245 -3.12 12.29 12.27
C VAL A 245 -1.95 12.49 11.28
N ILE A 246 -1.29 13.66 11.34
CA ILE A 246 -0.13 13.95 10.49
C ILE A 246 1.06 13.03 10.75
N ASP A 247 1.28 12.59 12.00
CA ASP A 247 2.39 11.69 12.35
C ASP A 247 2.19 10.30 11.76
N LEU A 248 0.93 9.82 11.68
CA LEU A 248 0.55 8.61 10.96
C LEU A 248 0.73 8.79 9.44
N MET A 249 0.26 9.90 8.87
CA MET A 249 0.41 10.22 7.45
C MET A 249 1.89 10.22 7.02
N ARG A 250 2.78 10.68 7.87
CA ARG A 250 4.23 10.78 7.65
C ARG A 250 5.01 9.53 8.05
N MET A 251 4.35 8.46 8.49
CA MET A 251 4.99 7.25 9.01
C MET A 251 6.03 7.56 10.10
N SER A 252 5.68 8.45 11.01
CA SER A 252 6.49 8.89 12.15
C SER A 252 5.73 8.81 13.47
N SER A 253 4.70 7.97 13.56
CA SER A 253 3.89 7.78 14.77
C SER A 253 4.69 7.29 15.98
N GLY A 254 5.83 6.64 15.75
CA GLY A 254 6.61 6.00 16.81
C GLY A 254 6.08 4.65 17.28
N ILE A 255 4.91 4.20 16.80
CA ILE A 255 4.35 2.87 17.12
C ILE A 255 5.34 1.77 16.74
N ARG A 256 5.50 0.77 17.61
CA ARG A 256 6.35 -0.39 17.37
C ARG A 256 5.95 -1.11 16.09
N PHE A 257 6.95 -1.40 15.28
CA PHE A 257 6.77 -2.14 14.04
C PHE A 257 8.06 -2.85 13.65
N SER A 258 8.07 -4.17 13.59
CA SER A 258 9.22 -4.99 13.23
C SER A 258 9.08 -5.58 11.84
N ARG A 259 10.15 -5.45 11.03
CA ARG A 259 10.26 -6.00 9.67
C ARG A 259 11.68 -6.48 9.31
N GLY A 260 12.55 -6.69 10.31
CA GLY A 260 13.93 -7.13 10.13
C GLY A 260 14.96 -6.00 9.97
N SER A 261 14.64 -4.78 10.41
CA SER A 261 15.62 -3.69 10.49
C SER A 261 16.44 -3.74 11.79
N PRO A 262 17.62 -3.09 11.85
CA PRO A 262 18.44 -3.07 13.06
C PRO A 262 17.75 -2.49 14.30
N GLU A 263 16.79 -1.59 14.11
CA GLU A 263 16.02 -0.95 15.19
C GLU A 263 14.86 -1.81 15.68
N ASP A 264 14.64 -2.98 15.07
CA ASP A 264 13.51 -3.84 15.41
C ASP A 264 13.77 -4.65 16.67
N ILE A 265 12.69 -4.91 17.40
CA ILE A 265 12.76 -5.79 18.56
C ILE A 265 12.79 -7.24 18.05
N PRO A 266 13.82 -8.04 18.42
CA PRO A 266 13.93 -9.43 17.99
C PRO A 266 12.68 -10.26 18.35
N GLY A 267 12.33 -11.20 17.47
CA GLY A 267 11.21 -12.13 17.70
C GLY A 267 9.82 -11.57 17.35
N TYR A 268 9.73 -10.31 16.90
CA TYR A 268 8.49 -9.74 16.38
C TYR A 268 8.50 -9.72 14.85
N HIS A 269 7.38 -10.10 14.24
CA HIS A 269 7.18 -10.15 12.79
C HIS A 269 5.93 -9.33 12.42
N ASP A 270 5.91 -8.07 12.85
CA ASP A 270 4.74 -7.20 12.71
C ASP A 270 4.35 -6.97 11.25
N HIS A 271 5.33 -6.98 10.34
CA HIS A 271 5.07 -6.85 8.91
C HIS A 271 4.22 -8.02 8.39
N ASP A 272 4.68 -9.25 8.59
CA ASP A 272 3.99 -10.45 8.12
C ASP A 272 2.63 -10.62 8.82
N LEU A 273 2.59 -10.41 10.15
CA LEU A 273 1.37 -10.53 10.94
C LEU A 273 0.30 -9.52 10.50
N GLY A 274 0.66 -8.26 10.32
CA GLY A 274 -0.28 -7.21 9.90
C GLY A 274 -0.79 -7.37 8.47
N TYR A 275 -0.07 -8.12 7.62
CA TYR A 275 -0.49 -8.41 6.25
C TYR A 275 -1.33 -9.68 6.13
N THR A 276 -0.88 -10.76 6.75
CA THR A 276 -1.32 -12.12 6.39
C THR A 276 -1.68 -12.98 7.60
N GLY A 277 -1.67 -12.39 8.80
CA GLY A 277 -1.99 -13.10 10.04
C GLY A 277 -3.45 -13.52 10.19
N ALA A 278 -4.34 -13.08 9.30
CA ALA A 278 -5.79 -13.29 9.39
C ALA A 278 -6.39 -12.80 10.72
N ILE A 279 -5.94 -11.63 11.15
CA ILE A 279 -6.32 -10.97 12.41
C ILE A 279 -7.11 -9.68 12.11
N ASP A 280 -7.67 -9.06 13.14
CA ASP A 280 -8.14 -7.66 13.06
C ASP A 280 -6.93 -6.74 12.90
N ALA A 281 -6.65 -6.34 11.65
CA ALA A 281 -5.48 -5.55 11.30
C ALA A 281 -5.51 -4.14 11.90
N PHE A 282 -6.71 -3.57 12.11
CA PHE A 282 -6.85 -2.25 12.72
C PHE A 282 -6.59 -2.31 14.23
N GLN A 283 -7.17 -3.31 14.91
CA GLN A 283 -6.88 -3.54 16.32
C GLN A 283 -5.38 -3.83 16.51
N PHE A 284 -4.79 -4.67 15.65
CA PHE A 284 -3.36 -4.94 15.70
C PHE A 284 -2.54 -3.64 15.61
N ALA A 285 -2.81 -2.76 14.64
CA ALA A 285 -2.06 -1.53 14.46
C ALA A 285 -2.17 -0.57 15.66
N THR A 286 -3.35 -0.51 16.30
CA THR A 286 -3.65 0.48 17.33
C THR A 286 -3.35 0.02 18.76
N THR A 287 -3.15 -1.29 18.99
CA THR A 287 -2.80 -1.84 20.32
C THR A 287 -1.30 -1.93 20.57
N ARG A 288 -0.44 -1.65 19.59
CA ARG A 288 1.02 -1.67 19.75
C ARG A 288 1.49 -0.55 20.67
N PRO A 289 2.53 -0.82 21.52
CA PRO A 289 3.15 0.24 22.31
C PRO A 289 3.97 1.18 21.42
N LEU A 290 4.35 2.34 21.94
CA LEU A 290 5.38 3.17 21.33
C LEU A 290 6.75 2.49 21.42
N GLN A 291 7.54 2.68 20.36
CA GLN A 291 8.97 2.36 20.30
C GLN A 291 9.80 3.66 20.29
N PHE A 292 9.24 4.70 19.72
CA PHE A 292 9.84 6.04 19.62
C PHE A 292 8.81 7.11 19.98
N GLU A 293 9.25 8.26 20.42
CA GLU A 293 8.36 9.42 20.56
C GLU A 293 7.78 9.83 19.19
N PRO A 294 6.51 10.24 19.13
CA PRO A 294 5.90 10.69 17.87
C PRO A 294 6.72 11.79 17.18
N ASN A 295 6.83 11.71 15.85
CA ASN A 295 7.55 12.63 15.00
C ASN A 295 9.07 12.78 15.26
N THR A 296 9.70 11.78 15.89
CA THR A 296 11.16 11.76 16.11
C THR A 296 11.90 10.79 15.22
N PHE A 297 11.24 9.72 14.78
CA PHE A 297 11.83 8.67 13.96
C PHE A 297 10.90 8.27 12.80
N GLY A 298 11.24 8.76 11.61
CA GLY A 298 10.55 8.39 10.37
C GLY A 298 11.06 7.05 9.86
N ARG A 299 10.17 6.10 9.65
CA ARG A 299 10.47 4.80 9.03
C ARG A 299 9.24 4.21 8.36
N TYR A 300 9.47 3.49 7.27
CA TYR A 300 8.38 2.82 6.56
C TYR A 300 7.79 1.68 7.37
N ARG A 301 6.48 1.74 7.64
CA ARG A 301 5.76 0.76 8.45
C ARG A 301 4.32 0.58 7.96
N ASN A 302 3.74 -0.60 8.18
CA ASN A 302 2.37 -0.89 7.77
C ASN A 302 1.33 -0.57 8.84
N SER A 303 1.75 -0.36 10.10
CA SER A 303 0.84 0.01 11.20
C SER A 303 0.17 1.36 10.99
N ASP A 304 0.91 2.35 10.49
CA ASP A 304 0.39 3.71 10.37
C ASP A 304 -0.76 3.82 9.36
N PRO A 305 -0.67 3.28 8.11
CA PRO A 305 -1.82 3.28 7.19
C PRO A 305 -2.99 2.43 7.70
N LEU A 306 -2.76 1.36 8.46
CA LEU A 306 -3.85 0.59 9.07
C LEU A 306 -4.55 1.39 10.18
N ALA A 307 -3.81 2.14 11.01
CA ALA A 307 -4.38 3.05 12.00
C ALA A 307 -5.19 4.17 11.34
N LEU A 308 -4.69 4.75 10.23
CA LEU A 308 -5.46 5.70 9.41
C LEU A 308 -6.73 5.05 8.81
N GLY A 309 -6.65 3.80 8.39
CA GLY A 309 -7.79 3.01 7.92
C GLY A 309 -8.87 2.87 8.99
N MET A 310 -8.49 2.63 10.24
CA MET A 310 -9.41 2.62 11.39
C MET A 310 -10.08 3.98 11.59
N ILE A 311 -9.32 5.07 11.53
CA ILE A 311 -9.86 6.44 11.64
C ILE A 311 -10.89 6.68 10.53
N ILE A 312 -10.58 6.33 9.28
CA ILE A 312 -11.53 6.46 8.16
C ILE A 312 -12.81 5.68 8.46
N ARG A 313 -12.68 4.39 8.84
CA ARG A 313 -13.84 3.54 9.16
C ARG A 313 -14.73 4.16 10.24
N ASP A 314 -14.12 4.61 11.32
CA ASP A 314 -14.85 5.09 12.48
C ASP A 314 -15.53 6.45 12.21
N VAL A 315 -14.87 7.35 11.46
CA VAL A 315 -15.47 8.62 11.02
C VAL A 315 -16.64 8.39 10.06
N VAL A 316 -16.49 7.47 9.10
CA VAL A 316 -17.54 7.13 8.13
C VAL A 316 -18.74 6.49 8.84
N ARG A 317 -18.52 5.52 9.72
CA ARG A 317 -19.58 4.87 10.50
C ARG A 317 -20.33 5.85 11.43
N LYS A 318 -19.59 6.78 12.06
CA LYS A 318 -20.18 7.82 12.90
C LYS A 318 -21.13 8.73 12.13
N ARG A 319 -20.96 8.85 10.81
CA ARG A 319 -21.88 9.58 9.91
C ARG A 319 -23.07 8.74 9.44
N GLY A 320 -23.19 7.48 9.88
CA GLY A 320 -24.21 6.55 9.41
C GLY A 320 -23.98 6.03 8.00
N GLU A 321 -22.75 6.16 7.46
CA GLU A 321 -22.41 5.70 6.12
C GLU A 321 -21.80 4.28 6.12
N GLU A 322 -22.08 3.51 5.04
CA GLU A 322 -21.47 2.19 4.85
C GLU A 322 -20.00 2.34 4.45
N TYR A 323 -19.11 1.84 5.34
CA TYR A 323 -17.66 1.97 5.20
C TYR A 323 -17.10 1.25 3.95
N LEU A 324 -17.56 0.01 3.69
CA LEU A 324 -17.01 -0.80 2.60
C LEU A 324 -17.33 -0.26 1.20
N THR A 325 -18.37 0.57 1.08
CA THR A 325 -18.73 1.24 -0.18
C THR A 325 -18.29 2.72 -0.22
N TRP A 326 -17.85 3.28 0.90
CA TRP A 326 -17.53 4.70 1.00
C TRP A 326 -16.39 5.15 0.04
N PRO A 327 -15.28 4.41 -0.13
CA PRO A 327 -14.24 4.81 -1.07
C PRO A 327 -14.73 4.94 -2.51
N GLN A 328 -15.68 4.09 -2.93
CA GLN A 328 -16.26 4.18 -4.27
C GLN A 328 -17.00 5.50 -4.45
N ARG A 329 -17.86 5.88 -3.51
CA ARG A 329 -18.65 7.11 -3.60
C ARG A 329 -17.83 8.37 -3.36
N ALA A 330 -16.93 8.34 -2.38
CA ALA A 330 -16.19 9.52 -1.94
C ALA A 330 -15.02 9.88 -2.86
N LEU A 331 -14.40 8.89 -3.50
CA LEU A 331 -13.20 9.05 -4.32
C LEU A 331 -13.41 8.52 -5.74
N PHE A 332 -13.65 7.22 -5.89
CA PHE A 332 -13.48 6.55 -7.18
C PHE A 332 -14.50 7.03 -8.22
N ASP A 333 -15.78 7.11 -7.88
CA ASP A 333 -16.79 7.67 -8.79
C ASP A 333 -16.49 9.13 -9.15
N ARG A 334 -15.91 9.89 -8.22
CA ARG A 334 -15.60 11.30 -8.43
C ARG A 334 -14.52 11.52 -9.47
N ILE A 335 -13.60 10.56 -9.61
CA ILE A 335 -12.45 10.65 -10.54
C ILE A 335 -12.54 9.68 -11.73
N GLY A 336 -13.72 9.10 -11.98
CA GLY A 336 -13.94 8.26 -13.15
C GLY A 336 -13.49 6.80 -13.00
N ILE A 337 -13.24 6.32 -11.80
CA ILE A 337 -12.85 4.94 -11.49
C ILE A 337 -14.09 4.12 -11.14
N ARG A 338 -14.47 3.17 -12.00
CA ARG A 338 -15.65 2.33 -11.82
C ARG A 338 -15.41 1.14 -10.93
N ARG A 339 -14.16 0.67 -10.88
CA ARG A 339 -13.76 -0.47 -10.07
C ARG A 339 -12.33 -0.31 -9.61
N GLN A 340 -12.15 -0.29 -8.30
CA GLN A 340 -10.89 -0.47 -7.58
C GLN A 340 -11.19 -1.46 -6.47
N VAL A 341 -10.56 -2.62 -6.47
CA VAL A 341 -10.81 -3.63 -5.44
C VAL A 341 -9.92 -3.31 -4.25
N LEU A 342 -10.54 -3.02 -3.12
CA LEU A 342 -9.86 -2.82 -1.84
C LEU A 342 -10.10 -4.07 -1.00
N GLU A 343 -9.07 -4.91 -0.85
CA GLU A 343 -9.21 -6.15 -0.11
C GLU A 343 -9.21 -5.91 1.39
N THR A 344 -9.90 -6.80 2.12
CA THR A 344 -10.04 -6.69 3.58
C THR A 344 -9.35 -7.83 4.32
N ASP A 345 -9.17 -7.63 5.62
CA ASP A 345 -8.94 -8.71 6.57
C ASP A 345 -10.26 -9.47 6.87
N PRO A 346 -10.24 -10.55 7.68
CA PRO A 346 -11.45 -11.30 8.03
C PRO A 346 -12.50 -10.50 8.81
N TYR A 347 -12.16 -9.31 9.31
CA TYR A 347 -13.05 -8.43 10.08
C TYR A 347 -13.64 -7.29 9.23
N GLY A 348 -13.35 -7.26 7.93
CA GLY A 348 -13.84 -6.23 7.01
C GLY A 348 -13.05 -4.93 7.06
N ASN A 349 -11.82 -4.93 7.57
CA ASN A 349 -10.95 -3.77 7.56
C ASN A 349 -10.13 -3.76 6.27
N PHE A 350 -10.14 -2.67 5.52
CA PHE A 350 -9.33 -2.55 4.31
C PHE A 350 -7.83 -2.66 4.60
N LEU A 351 -7.16 -3.57 3.88
CA LEU A 351 -5.71 -3.77 3.95
C LEU A 351 -4.97 -2.83 2.98
N LEU A 352 -5.25 -1.52 3.07
CA LEU A 352 -4.67 -0.50 2.18
C LEU A 352 -3.18 -0.21 2.46
N ASN A 353 -2.55 -1.00 3.28
CA ASN A 353 -1.10 -1.08 3.38
C ASN A 353 -0.47 -1.84 2.20
N GLY A 354 -1.28 -2.59 1.38
CA GLY A 354 -0.75 -3.28 0.22
C GLY A 354 -1.64 -4.29 -0.49
N PHE A 355 -2.93 -4.37 -0.21
CA PHE A 355 -3.82 -5.29 -0.90
C PHE A 355 -4.99 -4.55 -1.55
N ASP A 356 -4.67 -3.90 -2.65
CA ASP A 356 -5.65 -3.30 -3.55
C ASP A 356 -5.29 -3.62 -5.02
N TYR A 357 -6.31 -3.63 -5.86
CA TYR A 357 -6.20 -4.00 -7.27
C TYR A 357 -6.89 -2.95 -8.13
N GLY A 358 -6.17 -2.45 -9.10
CA GLY A 358 -6.66 -1.41 -10.00
C GLY A 358 -6.04 -1.48 -11.40
N THR A 359 -6.70 -0.85 -12.37
CA THR A 359 -6.12 -0.72 -13.72
C THR A 359 -5.04 0.36 -13.73
N ALA A 360 -4.11 0.28 -14.67
CA ALA A 360 -3.09 1.33 -14.83
C ALA A 360 -3.72 2.70 -15.12
N ARG A 361 -4.86 2.75 -15.83
CA ARG A 361 -5.61 3.98 -16.06
C ARG A 361 -6.25 4.53 -14.78
N ASN A 362 -6.66 3.68 -13.82
CA ASN A 362 -7.13 4.13 -12.50
C ASN A 362 -6.02 4.86 -11.75
N TRP A 363 -4.83 4.28 -11.77
CA TRP A 363 -3.65 4.88 -11.14
C TRP A 363 -3.22 6.17 -11.81
N ALA A 364 -3.35 6.27 -13.15
CA ALA A 364 -3.13 7.53 -13.86
C ALA A 364 -4.11 8.61 -13.40
N ARG A 365 -5.41 8.28 -13.23
CA ARG A 365 -6.43 9.21 -12.68
C ARG A 365 -6.06 9.69 -11.28
N LEU A 366 -5.64 8.78 -10.40
CA LEU A 366 -5.23 9.16 -9.05
C LEU A 366 -3.99 10.07 -9.09
N GLY A 367 -2.98 9.76 -9.92
CA GLY A 367 -1.81 10.62 -10.14
C GLY A 367 -2.19 12.01 -10.65
N MET A 368 -3.13 12.09 -11.60
CA MET A 368 -3.64 13.36 -12.14
C MET A 368 -4.40 14.18 -11.09
N LEU A 369 -5.14 13.54 -10.16
CA LEU A 369 -5.77 14.25 -9.04
C LEU A 369 -4.72 14.99 -8.19
N TYR A 370 -3.59 14.33 -7.90
CA TYR A 370 -2.49 14.95 -7.17
C TYR A 370 -1.76 16.01 -8.02
N LEU A 371 -1.56 15.74 -9.31
CA LEU A 371 -0.95 16.72 -10.23
C LEU A 371 -1.74 18.05 -10.24
N ASN A 372 -3.05 17.98 -10.08
CA ASN A 372 -3.97 19.12 -10.06
C ASN A 372 -4.32 19.61 -8.62
N ASP A 373 -3.46 19.33 -7.65
CA ASP A 373 -3.64 19.73 -6.25
C ASP A 373 -5.04 19.40 -5.70
N GLY A 374 -5.50 18.19 -5.97
CA GLY A 374 -6.79 17.71 -5.47
C GLY A 374 -8.02 18.28 -6.15
N VAL A 375 -7.88 18.98 -7.27
CA VAL A 375 -8.98 19.45 -8.10
C VAL A 375 -9.23 18.47 -9.25
N TRP A 376 -10.46 18.03 -9.42
CA TRP A 376 -10.88 17.15 -10.50
C TRP A 376 -12.10 17.72 -11.23
N MET A 377 -11.98 17.96 -12.54
CA MET A 377 -13.05 18.53 -13.38
C MET A 377 -13.72 19.76 -12.73
N GLY A 378 -12.92 20.66 -12.16
CA GLY A 378 -13.38 21.87 -11.49
C GLY A 378 -13.88 21.67 -10.04
N GLN A 379 -13.94 20.44 -9.55
CA GLN A 379 -14.35 20.14 -8.17
C GLN A 379 -13.13 19.88 -7.28
N ARG A 380 -13.04 20.57 -6.17
CA ARG A 380 -11.99 20.31 -5.17
C ARG A 380 -12.38 19.12 -4.30
N LEU A 381 -11.56 18.08 -4.32
CA LEU A 381 -11.72 16.86 -3.53
C LEU A 381 -10.74 16.82 -2.34
N LEU A 382 -9.55 17.43 -2.49
CA LEU A 382 -8.52 17.49 -1.45
C LEU A 382 -8.26 18.96 -1.05
N PRO A 383 -7.76 19.21 0.16
CA PRO A 383 -7.43 20.57 0.60
C PRO A 383 -6.49 21.29 -0.36
N GLU A 384 -6.60 22.60 -0.46
CA GLU A 384 -5.63 23.41 -1.17
C GLU A 384 -4.23 23.21 -0.59
N GLY A 385 -3.23 23.08 -1.47
CA GLY A 385 -1.86 22.78 -1.07
C GLY A 385 -1.62 21.33 -0.64
N TRP A 386 -2.60 20.42 -0.83
CA TRP A 386 -2.45 19.03 -0.43
C TRP A 386 -1.27 18.33 -1.12
N THR A 387 -1.08 18.57 -2.42
CA THR A 387 0.05 18.01 -3.16
C THR A 387 1.38 18.48 -2.59
N LYS A 388 1.51 19.76 -2.29
CA LYS A 388 2.71 20.31 -1.65
C LYS A 388 2.93 19.67 -0.27
N PHE A 389 1.87 19.53 0.53
CA PHE A 389 1.96 18.87 1.84
C PHE A 389 2.50 17.44 1.73
N VAL A 390 1.92 16.60 0.86
CA VAL A 390 2.31 15.19 0.76
C VAL A 390 3.69 15.01 0.11
N SER A 391 4.09 15.88 -0.81
CA SER A 391 5.38 15.80 -1.52
C SER A 391 6.53 16.50 -0.81
N THR A 392 6.26 17.18 0.32
CA THR A 392 7.31 17.76 1.18
C THR A 392 7.92 16.66 2.06
N PRO A 393 9.27 16.53 2.11
CA PRO A 393 9.92 15.58 3.00
C PRO A 393 9.44 15.71 4.44
N ALA A 394 9.05 14.60 5.06
CA ALA A 394 8.61 14.59 6.44
C ALA A 394 9.79 14.83 7.39
N PRO A 395 9.66 15.71 8.40
CA PRO A 395 10.79 16.14 9.24
C PRO A 395 11.52 15.02 9.96
N ALA A 396 10.80 13.98 10.37
CA ALA A 396 11.36 12.82 11.06
C ALA A 396 12.16 11.86 10.15
N TRP A 397 12.11 12.03 8.82
CA TRP A 397 12.85 11.22 7.86
C TRP A 397 14.20 11.86 7.53
N LYS A 398 15.26 11.36 8.18
CA LYS A 398 16.62 11.92 8.04
C LYS A 398 17.16 11.88 6.61
N ASP A 399 16.75 10.89 5.83
CA ASP A 399 17.13 10.72 4.42
C ASP A 399 16.27 11.54 3.45
N SER A 400 15.21 12.20 3.94
CA SER A 400 14.30 13.04 3.15
C SER A 400 13.69 12.33 1.92
N THR A 401 13.43 11.02 2.03
CA THR A 401 12.90 10.19 0.93
C THR A 401 11.38 9.99 0.99
N TYR A 402 10.73 10.37 2.09
CA TYR A 402 9.30 10.15 2.32
C TYR A 402 8.58 11.45 2.72
N GLY A 403 7.39 11.62 2.18
CA GLY A 403 6.48 12.72 2.53
C GLY A 403 5.32 12.25 3.41
N ALA A 404 4.09 12.39 2.92
CA ALA A 404 2.90 11.88 3.60
C ALA A 404 2.18 10.87 2.71
N MET A 405 2.35 9.57 2.98
CA MET A 405 1.86 8.43 2.18
C MET A 405 2.36 8.42 0.72
N VAL A 406 3.45 9.12 0.43
CA VAL A 406 4.14 9.14 -0.86
C VAL A 406 5.66 9.16 -0.67
N TRP A 407 6.39 8.64 -1.65
CA TRP A 407 7.84 8.76 -1.77
C TRP A 407 8.19 10.03 -2.52
N VAL A 408 9.30 10.70 -2.15
CA VAL A 408 9.69 11.98 -2.73
C VAL A 408 11.11 11.98 -3.30
N ASN A 409 11.34 12.73 -4.37
CA ASN A 409 12.64 12.83 -5.05
C ASN A 409 13.49 14.03 -4.59
N ALA A 410 13.19 14.60 -3.44
CA ALA A 410 13.88 15.83 -2.97
C ALA A 410 15.41 15.71 -2.98
N ARG A 411 15.95 14.53 -2.71
CA ARG A 411 17.40 14.24 -2.78
C ARG A 411 17.87 13.60 -4.09
N GLY A 412 16.97 13.35 -5.06
CA GLY A 412 17.30 12.75 -6.35
C GLY A 412 17.65 11.27 -6.26
N VAL A 413 16.87 10.53 -5.48
CA VAL A 413 16.94 9.06 -5.46
C VAL A 413 16.58 8.46 -6.82
N TRP A 414 15.85 9.22 -7.64
CA TRP A 414 15.60 8.97 -9.07
C TRP A 414 16.32 10.06 -9.86
N PRO A 415 17.63 9.88 -10.20
CA PRO A 415 18.45 10.92 -10.81
C PRO A 415 17.95 11.33 -12.20
N GLU A 416 17.22 10.43 -12.87
CA GLU A 416 16.58 10.66 -14.15
C GLU A 416 15.34 11.57 -14.11
N LEU A 417 14.76 11.79 -12.91
CA LEU A 417 13.55 12.59 -12.72
C LEU A 417 13.86 13.93 -12.02
N PRO A 418 13.05 14.98 -12.25
CA PRO A 418 13.14 16.24 -11.53
C PRO A 418 12.98 16.07 -10.01
N ARG A 419 13.51 17.02 -9.25
CA ARG A 419 13.48 17.01 -7.77
C ARG A 419 12.08 17.17 -7.17
N ASP A 420 11.15 17.74 -7.90
CA ASP A 420 9.75 17.87 -7.52
C ASP A 420 8.91 16.62 -7.80
N ALA A 421 9.50 15.60 -8.42
CA ALA A 421 8.84 14.32 -8.62
C ALA A 421 8.55 13.64 -7.29
N PHE A 422 7.37 13.06 -7.16
CA PHE A 422 7.00 12.17 -6.06
C PHE A 422 6.25 10.96 -6.61
N ALA A 423 6.12 9.91 -5.82
CA ALA A 423 5.55 8.67 -6.34
C ALA A 423 4.72 7.89 -5.32
N PHE A 424 3.66 7.26 -5.81
CA PHE A 424 3.01 6.12 -5.17
C PHE A 424 3.81 4.88 -5.56
N ARG A 425 4.30 4.11 -4.58
CA ARG A 425 5.18 2.98 -4.87
C ARG A 425 4.78 1.71 -4.15
N GLY A 426 4.83 0.61 -4.87
CA GLY A 426 4.56 -0.73 -4.38
C GLY A 426 5.66 -1.73 -4.75
N ALA A 427 5.69 -2.86 -4.05
CA ALA A 427 6.60 -3.95 -4.34
C ALA A 427 6.42 -4.42 -5.79
N GLY A 428 7.52 -4.83 -6.44
CA GLY A 428 7.49 -5.25 -7.84
C GLY A 428 7.51 -4.10 -8.84
N LEU A 429 7.94 -2.89 -8.42
CA LEU A 429 7.93 -1.66 -9.24
C LEU A 429 6.51 -1.27 -9.69
N GLN A 430 5.55 -1.40 -8.80
CA GLN A 430 4.28 -0.73 -8.98
C GLN A 430 4.52 0.75 -8.69
N ASP A 431 4.62 1.57 -9.71
CA ASP A 431 5.03 2.96 -9.57
C ASP A 431 4.07 3.91 -10.33
N VAL A 432 3.66 4.97 -9.65
CA VAL A 432 3.01 6.15 -10.24
C VAL A 432 3.86 7.35 -9.92
N TYR A 433 4.62 7.84 -10.88
CA TYR A 433 5.35 9.09 -10.73
C TYR A 433 4.46 10.27 -11.11
N VAL A 434 4.41 11.26 -10.25
CA VAL A 434 3.75 12.55 -10.48
C VAL A 434 4.84 13.61 -10.55
N ILE A 435 4.90 14.35 -11.66
CA ILE A 435 5.98 15.30 -11.96
C ILE A 435 5.35 16.67 -12.26
N PRO A 436 5.14 17.52 -11.23
CA PRO A 436 4.45 18.80 -11.39
C PRO A 436 5.12 19.75 -12.40
N SER A 437 6.46 19.83 -12.40
CA SER A 437 7.22 20.67 -13.33
C SER A 437 7.07 20.29 -14.80
N ARG A 438 6.38 19.18 -15.11
CA ARG A 438 6.16 18.71 -16.48
C ARG A 438 4.70 18.41 -16.81
N ASP A 439 3.76 18.69 -15.92
CA ASP A 439 2.35 18.27 -16.07
C ASP A 439 2.22 16.79 -16.44
N LEU A 440 3.00 15.92 -15.79
CA LEU A 440 3.23 14.55 -16.24
C LEU A 440 2.93 13.53 -15.12
N VAL A 441 2.22 12.46 -15.50
CA VAL A 441 2.04 11.25 -14.69
C VAL A 441 2.54 10.05 -15.48
N ILE A 442 3.38 9.22 -14.86
CA ILE A 442 3.90 7.99 -15.43
C ILE A 442 3.46 6.84 -14.54
N VAL A 443 2.79 5.84 -15.11
CA VAL A 443 2.37 4.62 -14.42
C VAL A 443 3.10 3.43 -14.99
N ARG A 444 3.76 2.67 -14.14
CA ARG A 444 4.25 1.33 -14.48
C ARG A 444 3.65 0.32 -13.51
N MET A 445 3.10 -0.76 -14.04
CA MET A 445 2.66 -1.92 -13.27
C MET A 445 3.30 -3.19 -13.83
N GLY A 446 3.56 -4.17 -12.96
CA GLY A 446 4.18 -5.43 -13.39
C GLY A 446 4.14 -6.47 -12.27
N HIS A 447 4.81 -7.61 -12.50
CA HIS A 447 4.82 -8.69 -11.53
C HIS A 447 6.09 -8.65 -10.67
N PHE A 448 5.96 -9.07 -9.42
CA PHE A 448 7.01 -8.94 -8.40
C PHE A 448 8.37 -9.50 -8.82
N ILE A 449 8.39 -10.66 -9.47
CA ILE A 449 9.66 -11.31 -9.87
C ILE A 449 10.47 -10.48 -10.88
N GLY A 450 9.82 -9.58 -11.60
CA GLY A 450 10.46 -8.68 -12.58
C GLY A 450 11.10 -7.44 -11.99
N MET A 451 11.10 -7.26 -10.67
CA MET A 451 11.52 -6.02 -10.03
C MET A 451 12.98 -5.67 -10.32
N GLN A 452 13.91 -6.62 -10.26
CA GLN A 452 15.33 -6.36 -10.47
C GLN A 452 15.66 -5.92 -11.91
N PRO A 453 15.32 -6.70 -12.95
CA PRO A 453 15.57 -6.26 -14.32
C PRO A 453 14.71 -5.04 -14.70
N GLY A 454 13.49 -4.94 -14.20
CA GLY A 454 12.57 -3.84 -14.48
C GLY A 454 13.04 -2.48 -13.96
N THR A 455 13.92 -2.46 -12.95
CA THR A 455 14.48 -1.19 -12.45
C THR A 455 15.30 -0.46 -13.51
N ALA A 456 16.13 -1.15 -14.26
CA ALA A 456 16.93 -0.55 -15.31
C ALA A 456 16.06 -0.08 -16.49
N ASP A 457 15.08 -0.90 -16.90
CA ASP A 457 14.14 -0.57 -17.96
C ASP A 457 13.33 0.70 -17.62
N LEU A 458 12.79 0.75 -16.41
CA LEU A 458 11.99 1.89 -15.93
C LEU A 458 12.80 3.18 -15.86
N ARG A 459 14.04 3.12 -15.36
CA ARG A 459 14.94 4.28 -15.33
C ARG A 459 15.23 4.79 -16.74
N ARG A 460 15.53 3.88 -17.68
CA ARG A 460 15.75 4.24 -19.07
C ARG A 460 14.49 4.87 -19.71
N ALA A 461 13.33 4.27 -19.47
CA ALA A 461 12.06 4.82 -19.94
C ALA A 461 11.82 6.23 -19.39
N ASN A 462 12.02 6.43 -18.08
CA ASN A 462 11.87 7.73 -17.42
C ASN A 462 12.83 8.77 -18.00
N ALA A 463 14.12 8.44 -18.21
CA ALA A 463 15.09 9.35 -18.81
C ALA A 463 14.65 9.79 -20.21
N LEU A 464 14.21 8.85 -21.06
CA LEU A 464 13.70 9.16 -22.41
C LEU A 464 12.43 10.01 -22.36
N LEU A 465 11.55 9.81 -21.37
CA LEU A 465 10.37 10.67 -21.19
C LEU A 465 10.77 12.10 -20.81
N MET A 466 11.83 12.28 -20.01
CA MET A 466 12.34 13.63 -19.66
C MET A 466 12.92 14.35 -20.87
N GLU A 467 13.36 13.63 -21.88
CA GLU A 467 13.78 14.21 -23.16
C GLU A 467 12.61 14.42 -24.13
N ALA A 468 11.58 13.54 -24.07
CA ALA A 468 10.42 13.58 -24.98
C ALA A 468 9.43 14.69 -24.62
N ILE A 469 9.29 14.99 -23.33
CA ILE A 469 8.25 15.89 -22.78
C ILE A 469 8.94 17.10 -22.15
N PRO A 470 8.70 18.33 -22.62
CA PRO A 470 9.36 19.53 -22.13
C PRO A 470 8.94 19.87 -20.69
N ALA A 471 9.78 20.60 -19.97
CA ALA A 471 9.39 21.22 -18.71
C ALA A 471 8.29 22.28 -18.94
N ARG A 472 7.47 22.47 -17.94
CA ARG A 472 6.46 23.55 -17.90
C ARG A 472 7.18 24.90 -17.99
N LYS A 473 6.72 25.76 -18.89
CA LYS A 473 7.22 27.14 -19.02
C LYS A 473 6.75 28.01 -17.86
#